data_e9ff9814129339c40ea6ee501aec7f62
#
_entry.id   e9ff9814129339c40ea6ee501aec7f62
#
_cell.length_a   1.000
_cell.length_b   1.000
_cell.length_c   1.000
_cell.angle_alpha   90.00
_cell.angle_beta   90.00
_cell.angle_gamma   90.00
#
_symmetry.space_group_name_H-M   'P 1'
#
loop_
_entity.id
_entity.type
_entity.pdbx_description
1 polymer ?
#
loop_
_entity_poly.entity_id
_entity_poly.type
_entity_poly.pdbx_seq_one_letter_code
_entity_poly.pdbx_strand_id
1 'polypeptide(L)'
;TIAFCETMADQVASALDNDRVYVINQQAIDSHNRAYGQMTRESWLKLVQLNPNLGYRADASGQIVTETSWQPELEQAIRSANTLTGSLPAERNAQGEHYLAIPIKVRDTVIGVLGGYKPASEPGWTAQEIDFVQEIANTLSIALESARFFNEAQAQAETERLVGEISARMRQTLDIDAVLQTTSRELRRVLDLVEVEVQLAGPDLLKAADDQTDDPSKVSHA
;
A
#
# COMPACT_ATOMS: atom_id res chain seq x y z
N THR A 1 60.41 -11.41 0.75
CA THR A 1 59.52 -11.55 1.95
C THR A 1 58.65 -10.31 2.11
N ILE A 2 59.18 -9.10 1.99
CA ILE A 2 58.42 -7.84 2.17
C ILE A 2 57.35 -7.68 1.05
N ALA A 3 57.71 -7.85 -0.22
CA ALA A 3 56.77 -7.75 -1.36
C ALA A 3 55.61 -8.78 -1.28
N PHE A 4 55.81 -9.95 -0.69
CA PHE A 4 54.77 -10.94 -0.47
C PHE A 4 53.75 -10.48 0.60
N CYS A 5 54.26 -9.86 1.68
CA CYS A 5 53.40 -9.31 2.73
C CYS A 5 52.57 -8.12 2.23
N GLU A 6 53.13 -7.27 1.39
CA GLU A 6 52.42 -6.14 0.75
C GLU A 6 51.28 -6.65 -0.17
N THR A 7 51.57 -7.64 -1.03
CA THR A 7 50.56 -8.21 -1.92
C THR A 7 49.42 -8.91 -1.12
N MET A 8 49.73 -9.59 -0.02
CA MET A 8 48.74 -10.19 0.84
C MET A 8 47.88 -9.11 1.57
N ALA A 9 48.54 -8.03 2.04
CA ALA A 9 47.82 -6.92 2.67
C ALA A 9 46.85 -6.24 1.69
N ASP A 10 47.27 -6.02 0.45
CA ASP A 10 46.39 -5.44 -0.59
C ASP A 10 45.22 -6.37 -0.96
N GLN A 11 45.45 -7.68 -1.03
CA GLN A 11 44.37 -8.64 -1.27
C GLN A 11 43.39 -8.69 -0.12
N VAL A 12 43.86 -8.65 1.12
CA VAL A 12 42.96 -8.62 2.31
C VAL A 12 42.19 -7.32 2.37
N ALA A 13 42.84 -6.16 2.09
CA ALA A 13 42.16 -4.87 2.05
C ALA A 13 41.09 -4.84 0.97
N SER A 14 41.39 -5.36 -0.23
CA SER A 14 40.39 -5.45 -1.32
C SER A 14 39.25 -6.38 -1.01
N ALA A 15 39.49 -7.52 -0.32
CA ALA A 15 38.45 -8.42 0.11
C ALA A 15 37.54 -7.81 1.19
N LEU A 16 38.12 -7.05 2.13
CA LEU A 16 37.36 -6.34 3.18
C LEU A 16 36.53 -5.19 2.60
N ASP A 17 37.07 -4.44 1.62
CA ASP A 17 36.29 -3.40 0.94
C ASP A 17 35.13 -3.99 0.12
N ASN A 18 35.33 -5.12 -0.54
CA ASN A 18 34.28 -5.82 -1.28
C ASN A 18 33.18 -6.34 -0.34
N ASP A 19 33.55 -6.91 0.79
CA ASP A 19 32.58 -7.37 1.81
C ASP A 19 31.80 -6.19 2.40
N ARG A 20 32.46 -5.08 2.68
CA ARG A 20 31.82 -3.86 3.17
C ARG A 20 30.81 -3.27 2.16
N VAL A 21 31.16 -3.23 0.87
CA VAL A 21 30.26 -2.78 -0.20
C VAL A 21 29.07 -3.73 -0.32
N TYR A 22 29.29 -5.03 -0.21
CA TYR A 22 28.21 -6.02 -0.23
C TYR A 22 27.24 -5.84 0.93
N VAL A 23 27.74 -5.67 2.16
CA VAL A 23 26.92 -5.45 3.36
C VAL A 23 26.11 -4.15 3.25
N ILE A 24 26.72 -3.05 2.78
CA ILE A 24 26.03 -1.77 2.58
C ILE A 24 24.93 -1.91 1.53
N ASN A 25 25.18 -2.60 0.42
CA ASN A 25 24.18 -2.84 -0.62
C ASN A 25 23.01 -3.69 -0.10
N GLN A 26 23.29 -4.74 0.67
CA GLN A 26 22.25 -5.56 1.29
C GLN A 26 21.40 -4.73 2.27
N GLN A 27 22.00 -3.92 3.11
CA GLN A 27 21.29 -3.03 4.03
C GLN A 27 20.43 -1.99 3.29
N ALA A 28 20.94 -1.45 2.18
CA ALA A 28 20.18 -0.52 1.35
C ALA A 28 18.98 -1.20 0.69
N ILE A 29 19.14 -2.41 0.17
CA ILE A 29 18.05 -3.22 -0.40
C ILE A 29 17.01 -3.55 0.68
N ASP A 30 17.44 -3.99 1.86
CA ASP A 30 16.55 -4.34 2.96
C ASP A 30 15.77 -3.12 3.50
N SER A 31 16.43 -1.96 3.59
CA SER A 31 15.77 -0.73 4.01
C SER A 31 14.76 -0.24 2.98
N HIS A 32 15.09 -0.34 1.69
CA HIS A 32 14.20 -0.04 0.59
C HIS A 32 12.99 -0.96 0.58
N ASN A 33 13.21 -2.26 0.72
CA ASN A 33 12.13 -3.26 0.78
C ASN A 33 11.20 -3.04 1.97
N ARG A 34 11.74 -2.69 3.14
CA ARG A 34 10.92 -2.36 4.33
C ARG A 34 10.08 -1.10 4.13
N ALA A 35 10.66 -0.04 3.61
CA ALA A 35 9.94 1.20 3.33
C ALA A 35 8.83 0.98 2.29
N TYR A 36 9.10 0.24 1.22
CA TYR A 36 8.11 -0.13 0.21
C TYR A 36 7.03 -1.05 0.77
N GLY A 37 7.38 -1.99 1.64
CA GLY A 37 6.43 -2.88 2.30
C GLY A 37 5.44 -2.11 3.19
N GLN A 38 5.92 -1.10 3.92
CA GLN A 38 5.06 -0.23 4.72
C GLN A 38 4.11 0.60 3.84
N MET A 39 4.60 1.24 2.79
CA MET A 39 3.77 1.99 1.83
C MET A 39 2.72 1.09 1.17
N THR A 40 3.11 -0.11 0.76
CA THR A 40 2.19 -1.10 0.19
C THR A 40 1.09 -1.45 1.19
N ARG A 41 1.45 -1.75 2.43
CA ARG A 41 0.51 -2.09 3.50
C ARG A 41 -0.47 -0.95 3.80
N GLU A 42 0.02 0.28 3.92
CA GLU A 42 -0.82 1.45 4.16
C GLU A 42 -1.80 1.72 3.02
N SER A 43 -1.35 1.60 1.77
CA SER A 43 -2.19 1.75 0.59
C SER A 43 -3.29 0.69 0.53
N TRP A 44 -2.96 -0.58 0.84
CA TRP A 44 -3.95 -1.64 0.91
C TRP A 44 -4.94 -1.46 2.06
N LEU A 45 -4.48 -1.01 3.24
CA LEU A 45 -5.37 -0.71 4.37
C LEU A 45 -6.37 0.40 4.01
N LYS A 46 -5.94 1.47 3.36
CA LYS A 46 -6.83 2.52 2.86
C LYS A 46 -7.87 1.97 1.88
N LEU A 47 -7.44 1.13 0.92
CA LEU A 47 -8.33 0.54 -0.07
C LEU A 47 -9.39 -0.32 0.60
N VAL A 48 -9.02 -1.16 1.56
CA VAL A 48 -9.96 -2.02 2.30
C VAL A 48 -10.89 -1.20 3.19
N GLN A 49 -10.41 -0.13 3.83
CA GLN A 49 -11.24 0.77 4.63
C GLN A 49 -12.31 1.49 3.80
N LEU A 50 -11.97 1.88 2.57
CA LEU A 50 -12.91 2.51 1.64
C LEU A 50 -13.88 1.51 1.01
N ASN A 51 -13.53 0.21 1.00
CA ASN A 51 -14.30 -0.85 0.37
C ASN A 51 -14.41 -2.06 1.32
N PRO A 52 -15.25 -1.99 2.35
CA PRO A 52 -15.32 -3.06 3.38
C PRO A 52 -15.82 -4.41 2.86
N ASN A 53 -16.37 -4.47 1.64
CA ASN A 53 -16.97 -5.66 1.03
C ASN A 53 -16.07 -6.25 -0.08
N LEU A 54 -14.76 -6.30 0.10
CA LEU A 54 -13.80 -6.87 -0.87
C LEU A 54 -13.60 -8.39 -0.73
N GLY A 55 -14.49 -9.10 -0.06
CA GLY A 55 -14.49 -10.56 0.02
C GLY A 55 -15.56 -11.16 -0.89
N TYR A 56 -15.21 -12.20 -1.64
CA TYR A 56 -16.11 -12.91 -2.53
C TYR A 56 -15.97 -14.41 -2.32
N ARG A 57 -17.11 -15.11 -2.36
CA ARG A 57 -17.17 -16.55 -2.34
C ARG A 57 -17.99 -17.04 -3.54
N ALA A 58 -17.44 -18.00 -4.26
CA ALA A 58 -18.18 -18.77 -5.25
C ALA A 58 -18.65 -20.09 -4.61
N ASP A 59 -19.91 -20.41 -4.72
CA ASP A 59 -20.46 -21.69 -4.26
C ASP A 59 -20.36 -22.78 -5.34
N ALA A 60 -20.79 -23.99 -5.01
CA ALA A 60 -20.77 -25.13 -5.93
C ALA A 60 -21.64 -24.93 -7.19
N SER A 61 -22.58 -23.99 -7.18
CA SER A 61 -23.40 -23.62 -8.35
C SER A 61 -22.72 -22.59 -9.24
N GLY A 62 -21.56 -22.03 -8.81
CA GLY A 62 -20.86 -20.95 -9.49
C GLY A 62 -21.44 -19.56 -9.16
N GLN A 63 -22.38 -19.46 -8.22
CA GLN A 63 -22.91 -18.17 -7.79
C GLN A 63 -21.86 -17.45 -6.94
N ILE A 64 -21.56 -16.18 -7.30
CA ILE A 64 -20.64 -15.32 -6.55
C ILE A 64 -21.44 -14.46 -5.58
N VAL A 65 -21.10 -14.56 -4.32
CA VAL A 65 -21.68 -13.75 -3.24
C VAL A 65 -20.60 -12.97 -2.52
N THR A 66 -20.94 -11.78 -2.03
CA THR A 66 -20.04 -11.02 -1.16
C THR A 66 -19.92 -11.71 0.19
N GLU A 67 -18.70 -11.96 0.65
CA GLU A 67 -18.42 -12.59 1.93
C GLU A 67 -17.69 -11.59 2.85
N THR A 68 -18.25 -11.37 4.01
CA THR A 68 -17.68 -10.45 5.00
C THR A 68 -17.23 -11.16 6.27
N SER A 69 -17.61 -12.44 6.43
CA SER A 69 -17.22 -13.26 7.58
C SER A 69 -15.89 -13.95 7.33
N TRP A 70 -15.02 -13.94 8.34
CA TRP A 70 -13.74 -14.61 8.28
C TRP A 70 -13.84 -16.03 8.84
N GLN A 71 -13.42 -17.00 8.05
CA GLN A 71 -13.23 -18.36 8.54
C GLN A 71 -11.89 -18.43 9.30
N PRO A 72 -11.81 -19.13 10.47
CA PRO A 72 -10.61 -19.17 11.31
C PRO A 72 -9.37 -19.68 10.59
N GLU A 73 -9.52 -20.66 9.70
CA GLU A 73 -8.42 -21.20 8.89
C GLU A 73 -7.82 -20.15 7.93
N LEU A 74 -8.67 -19.30 7.35
CA LEU A 74 -8.23 -18.20 6.48
C LEU A 74 -7.52 -17.11 7.29
N GLU A 75 -8.06 -16.76 8.46
CA GLU A 75 -7.41 -15.83 9.38
C GLU A 75 -6.03 -16.34 9.83
N GLN A 76 -5.94 -17.64 10.13
CA GLN A 76 -4.68 -18.24 10.54
C GLN A 76 -3.64 -18.21 9.42
N ALA A 77 -4.03 -18.44 8.17
CA ALA A 77 -3.15 -18.33 7.01
C ALA A 77 -2.60 -16.90 6.83
N ILE A 78 -3.44 -15.89 7.02
CA ILE A 78 -3.00 -14.48 7.00
C ILE A 78 -2.01 -14.18 8.12
N ARG A 79 -2.30 -14.62 9.36
CA ARG A 79 -1.46 -14.35 10.54
C ARG A 79 -0.11 -15.05 10.46
N SER A 80 -0.09 -16.30 9.98
CA SER A 80 1.13 -17.09 9.83
C SER A 80 1.91 -16.74 8.56
N ALA A 81 1.28 -16.06 7.61
CA ALA A 81 1.79 -15.82 6.26
C ALA A 81 2.22 -17.09 5.53
N ASN A 82 1.62 -18.24 5.87
CA ASN A 82 1.92 -19.55 5.30
C ASN A 82 0.67 -20.20 4.71
N THR A 83 0.89 -21.04 3.70
CA THR A 83 -0.15 -21.91 3.15
C THR A 83 -0.55 -22.95 4.23
N LEU A 84 -1.84 -23.08 4.46
CA LEU A 84 -2.41 -24.02 5.41
C LEU A 84 -3.34 -24.98 4.69
N THR A 85 -3.27 -26.25 5.07
CA THR A 85 -4.19 -27.31 4.63
C THR A 85 -4.63 -28.12 5.83
N GLY A 86 -5.84 -28.65 5.77
CA GLY A 86 -6.34 -29.50 6.85
C GLY A 86 -7.75 -29.98 6.57
N SER A 87 -8.34 -30.60 7.59
CA SER A 87 -9.73 -31.07 7.55
C SER A 87 -10.51 -30.35 8.63
N LEU A 88 -11.69 -29.88 8.26
CA LEU A 88 -12.64 -29.29 9.20
C LEU A 88 -13.42 -30.39 9.88
N PRO A 89 -13.67 -30.31 11.22
CA PRO A 89 -14.45 -31.28 11.94
C PRO A 89 -15.91 -31.26 11.48
N ALA A 90 -16.57 -32.43 11.51
CA ALA A 90 -17.97 -32.59 11.11
C ALA A 90 -18.96 -31.72 11.92
N GLU A 91 -18.54 -31.21 13.06
CA GLU A 91 -19.33 -30.27 13.88
C GLU A 91 -19.57 -28.92 13.19
N ARG A 92 -18.68 -28.52 12.28
CA ARG A 92 -18.75 -27.26 11.53
C ARG A 92 -19.47 -27.40 10.20
N ASN A 93 -19.40 -28.58 9.61
CA ASN A 93 -20.11 -28.92 8.38
C ASN A 93 -20.50 -30.39 8.43
N ALA A 94 -21.79 -30.71 8.26
CA ALA A 94 -22.33 -32.06 8.44
C ALA A 94 -21.66 -33.17 7.60
N GLN A 95 -20.82 -32.79 6.63
CA GLN A 95 -20.12 -33.72 5.74
C GLN A 95 -18.58 -33.71 5.91
N GLY A 96 -18.04 -32.79 6.74
CA GLY A 96 -16.61 -32.50 6.78
C GLY A 96 -16.11 -31.89 5.47
N GLU A 97 -14.98 -31.22 5.53
CA GLU A 97 -14.37 -30.60 4.35
C GLU A 97 -12.84 -30.58 4.49
N HIS A 98 -12.15 -30.73 3.37
CA HIS A 98 -10.72 -30.47 3.32
C HIS A 98 -10.49 -29.02 2.87
N TYR A 99 -9.85 -28.21 3.69
CA TYR A 99 -9.55 -26.83 3.36
C TYR A 99 -8.12 -26.64 2.86
N LEU A 100 -7.97 -25.63 2.02
CA LEU A 100 -6.71 -25.04 1.59
C LEU A 100 -6.83 -23.51 1.75
N ALA A 101 -5.88 -22.90 2.44
CA ALA A 101 -5.79 -21.45 2.63
C ALA A 101 -4.41 -20.95 2.21
N ILE A 102 -4.35 -20.13 1.19
CA ILE A 102 -3.12 -19.59 0.61
C ILE A 102 -3.09 -18.08 0.77
N PRO A 103 -2.12 -17.51 1.50
CA PRO A 103 -2.01 -16.06 1.63
C PRO A 103 -1.60 -15.43 0.30
N ILE A 104 -2.34 -14.39 -0.12
CA ILE A 104 -2.02 -13.57 -1.28
C ILE A 104 -1.01 -12.52 -0.80
N LYS A 105 0.19 -12.53 -1.38
CA LYS A 105 1.28 -11.66 -0.98
C LYS A 105 1.69 -10.74 -2.12
N VAL A 106 1.82 -9.47 -1.81
CA VAL A 106 2.54 -8.53 -2.66
C VAL A 106 3.90 -8.29 -2.00
N ARG A 107 4.96 -8.80 -2.63
CA ARG A 107 6.29 -8.89 -2.02
C ARG A 107 6.22 -9.66 -0.69
N ASP A 108 6.58 -9.02 0.43
CA ASP A 108 6.55 -9.65 1.77
C ASP A 108 5.29 -9.28 2.58
N THR A 109 4.35 -8.54 1.98
CA THR A 109 3.13 -8.10 2.67
C THR A 109 1.95 -8.96 2.27
N VAL A 110 1.31 -9.61 3.24
CA VAL A 110 0.05 -10.33 3.03
C VAL A 110 -1.06 -9.30 2.87
N ILE A 111 -1.75 -9.33 1.71
CA ILE A 111 -2.86 -8.43 1.37
C ILE A 111 -4.22 -9.12 1.40
N GLY A 112 -4.23 -10.45 1.41
CA GLY A 112 -5.45 -11.24 1.40
C GLY A 112 -5.17 -12.73 1.53
N VAL A 113 -6.19 -13.54 1.29
CA VAL A 113 -6.12 -15.00 1.31
C VAL A 113 -7.04 -15.58 0.25
N LEU A 114 -6.58 -16.64 -0.39
CA LEU A 114 -7.37 -17.48 -1.28
C LEU A 114 -7.71 -18.78 -0.54
N GLY A 115 -9.01 -19.05 -0.35
CA GLY A 115 -9.51 -20.25 0.30
C GLY A 115 -10.19 -21.21 -0.68
N GLY A 116 -9.97 -22.49 -0.51
CA GLY A 116 -10.65 -23.55 -1.23
C GLY A 116 -11.11 -24.66 -0.30
N TYR A 117 -12.25 -25.26 -0.60
CA TYR A 117 -12.85 -26.32 0.19
C TYR A 117 -13.24 -27.49 -0.70
N LYS A 118 -12.85 -28.72 -0.31
CA LYS A 118 -13.24 -29.96 -0.96
C LYS A 118 -14.12 -30.79 -0.03
N PRO A 119 -15.11 -31.52 -0.55
CA PRO A 119 -15.90 -32.46 0.26
C PRO A 119 -15.00 -33.52 0.92
N ALA A 120 -15.34 -33.96 2.12
CA ALA A 120 -14.60 -35.02 2.81
C ALA A 120 -14.64 -36.39 2.09
N SER A 121 -15.57 -36.56 1.15
CA SER A 121 -15.64 -37.74 0.29
C SER A 121 -14.52 -37.80 -0.76
N GLU A 122 -13.86 -36.68 -1.02
CA GLU A 122 -12.72 -36.59 -1.90
C GLU A 122 -11.39 -36.73 -1.13
N PRO A 123 -10.30 -37.11 -1.81
CA PRO A 123 -9.00 -37.08 -1.18
C PRO A 123 -8.61 -35.64 -0.83
N GLY A 124 -7.84 -35.45 0.26
CA GLY A 124 -7.32 -34.15 0.65
C GLY A 124 -6.50 -33.49 -0.47
N TRP A 125 -6.08 -32.26 -0.24
CA TRP A 125 -5.31 -31.49 -1.22
C TRP A 125 -3.97 -32.14 -1.53
N THR A 126 -3.73 -32.44 -2.80
CA THR A 126 -2.45 -32.98 -3.29
C THR A 126 -1.43 -31.87 -3.48
N ALA A 127 -0.14 -32.21 -3.47
CA ALA A 127 0.93 -31.24 -3.71
C ALA A 127 0.77 -30.50 -5.05
N GLN A 128 0.38 -31.20 -6.11
CA GLN A 128 0.17 -30.60 -7.43
C GLN A 128 -0.99 -29.60 -7.44
N GLU A 129 -2.07 -29.88 -6.72
CA GLU A 129 -3.20 -28.94 -6.61
C GLU A 129 -2.82 -27.71 -5.78
N ILE A 130 -2.05 -27.91 -4.70
CA ILE A 130 -1.54 -26.80 -3.89
C ILE A 130 -0.63 -25.90 -4.71
N ASP A 131 0.32 -26.47 -5.47
CA ASP A 131 1.22 -25.72 -6.35
C ASP A 131 0.44 -24.95 -7.42
N PHE A 132 -0.58 -25.58 -8.01
CA PHE A 132 -1.44 -24.92 -9.00
C PHE A 132 -2.22 -23.72 -8.41
N VAL A 133 -2.83 -23.90 -7.23
CA VAL A 133 -3.56 -22.81 -6.57
C VAL A 133 -2.60 -21.72 -6.08
N GLN A 134 -1.39 -22.08 -5.67
CA GLN A 134 -0.34 -21.12 -5.33
C GLN A 134 0.04 -20.24 -6.53
N GLU A 135 0.14 -20.82 -7.73
CA GLU A 135 0.43 -20.06 -8.95
C GLU A 135 -0.71 -19.10 -9.30
N ILE A 136 -1.96 -19.52 -9.08
CA ILE A 136 -3.14 -18.65 -9.22
C ILE A 136 -3.04 -17.49 -8.20
N ALA A 137 -2.71 -17.76 -6.93
CA ALA A 137 -2.58 -16.75 -5.90
C ALA A 137 -1.47 -15.73 -6.24
N ASN A 138 -0.34 -16.18 -6.80
CA ASN A 138 0.73 -15.33 -7.29
C ASN A 138 0.28 -14.44 -8.45
N THR A 139 -0.41 -15.01 -9.43
CA THR A 139 -0.97 -14.26 -10.56
C THR A 139 -2.00 -13.23 -10.11
N LEU A 140 -2.86 -13.61 -9.15
CA LEU A 140 -3.85 -12.72 -8.56
C LEU A 140 -3.18 -11.55 -7.83
N SER A 141 -2.09 -11.80 -7.10
CA SER A 141 -1.37 -10.73 -6.41
C SER A 141 -0.81 -9.68 -7.37
N ILE A 142 -0.28 -10.12 -8.52
CA ILE A 142 0.21 -9.22 -9.59
C ILE A 142 -0.95 -8.41 -10.18
N ALA A 143 -2.07 -9.07 -10.47
CA ALA A 143 -3.25 -8.41 -11.02
C ALA A 143 -3.85 -7.38 -10.07
N LEU A 144 -3.94 -7.70 -8.78
CA LEU A 144 -4.43 -6.80 -7.74
C LEU A 144 -3.51 -5.58 -7.58
N GLU A 145 -2.19 -5.79 -7.55
CA GLU A 145 -1.22 -4.70 -7.47
C GLU A 145 -1.31 -3.78 -8.69
N SER A 146 -1.44 -4.37 -9.89
CA SER A 146 -1.61 -3.60 -11.13
C SER A 146 -2.90 -2.78 -11.11
N ALA A 147 -4.00 -3.36 -10.66
CA ALA A 147 -5.28 -2.66 -10.52
C ALA A 147 -5.21 -1.52 -9.50
N ARG A 148 -4.52 -1.72 -8.38
CA ARG A 148 -4.28 -0.69 -7.37
C ARG A 148 -3.52 0.50 -7.96
N PHE A 149 -2.40 0.25 -8.63
CA PHE A 149 -1.62 1.30 -9.29
C PHE A 149 -2.42 2.07 -10.33
N PHE A 150 -3.22 1.36 -11.13
CA PHE A 150 -4.07 2.00 -12.11
C PHE A 150 -5.10 2.95 -11.45
N ASN A 151 -5.76 2.49 -10.39
CA ASN A 151 -6.72 3.30 -9.65
C ASN A 151 -6.06 4.52 -8.98
N GLU A 152 -4.87 4.36 -8.40
CA GLU A 152 -4.11 5.47 -7.82
C GLU A 152 -3.71 6.51 -8.88
N ALA A 153 -3.19 6.05 -10.03
CA ALA A 153 -2.82 6.92 -11.14
C ALA A 153 -4.03 7.69 -11.70
N GLN A 154 -5.17 7.01 -11.81
CA GLN A 154 -6.41 7.65 -12.28
C GLN A 154 -6.90 8.72 -11.30
N ALA A 155 -6.90 8.43 -10.00
CA ALA A 155 -7.29 9.40 -8.97
C ALA A 155 -6.35 10.61 -8.93
N GLN A 156 -5.05 10.39 -9.11
CA GLN A 156 -4.08 11.48 -9.19
C GLN A 156 -4.29 12.35 -10.43
N ALA A 157 -4.47 11.74 -11.60
CA ALA A 157 -4.73 12.47 -12.85
C ALA A 157 -6.01 13.32 -12.77
N GLU A 158 -7.07 12.80 -12.14
CA GLU A 158 -8.30 13.55 -11.92
C GLU A 158 -8.07 14.76 -10.99
N THR A 159 -7.29 14.58 -9.92
CA THR A 159 -6.92 15.66 -9.00
C THR A 159 -6.11 16.74 -9.74
N GLU A 160 -5.11 16.35 -10.52
CA GLU A 160 -4.30 17.28 -11.31
C GLU A 160 -5.14 18.04 -12.34
N ARG A 161 -6.09 17.37 -12.99
CA ARG A 161 -7.03 18.00 -13.92
C ARG A 161 -7.87 19.06 -13.22
N LEU A 162 -8.46 18.76 -12.08
CA LEU A 162 -9.27 19.70 -11.30
C LEU A 162 -8.44 20.91 -10.85
N VAL A 163 -7.24 20.68 -10.32
CA VAL A 163 -6.32 21.77 -9.93
C VAL A 163 -5.97 22.66 -11.15
N GLY A 164 -5.71 22.04 -12.30
CA GLY A 164 -5.43 22.74 -13.56
C GLY A 164 -6.60 23.60 -14.02
N GLU A 165 -7.82 23.10 -13.98
CA GLU A 165 -9.02 23.85 -14.33
C GLU A 165 -9.27 25.05 -13.41
N ILE A 166 -9.14 24.85 -12.09
CA ILE A 166 -9.27 25.92 -11.09
C ILE A 166 -8.21 27.00 -11.35
N SER A 167 -6.96 26.60 -11.53
CA SER A 167 -5.85 27.51 -11.79
C SER A 167 -6.01 28.29 -13.11
N ALA A 168 -6.57 27.65 -14.15
CA ALA A 168 -6.85 28.30 -15.42
C ALA A 168 -7.95 29.37 -15.27
N ARG A 169 -9.01 29.06 -14.53
CA ARG A 169 -10.09 30.03 -14.26
C ARG A 169 -9.60 31.23 -13.44
N MET A 170 -8.73 31.01 -12.45
CA MET A 170 -8.11 32.07 -11.66
C MET A 170 -7.27 33.04 -12.54
N ARG A 171 -6.54 32.49 -13.51
CA ARG A 171 -5.67 33.28 -14.41
C ARG A 171 -6.42 34.09 -15.47
N GLN A 172 -7.67 33.76 -15.77
CA GLN A 172 -8.48 34.50 -16.75
C GLN A 172 -9.00 35.85 -16.22
N THR A 173 -8.94 36.06 -14.91
CA THR A 173 -9.36 37.31 -14.28
C THR A 173 -8.13 38.10 -13.83
N LEU A 174 -7.95 39.31 -14.41
CA LEU A 174 -6.91 40.26 -13.99
C LEU A 174 -7.33 41.09 -12.75
N ASP A 175 -8.55 40.89 -12.26
CA ASP A 175 -9.10 41.56 -11.10
C ASP A 175 -8.96 40.71 -9.86
N ILE A 176 -8.28 41.24 -8.83
CA ILE A 176 -8.00 40.55 -7.57
C ILE A 176 -9.31 40.13 -6.89
N ASP A 177 -10.32 40.98 -6.88
CA ASP A 177 -11.62 40.67 -6.28
C ASP A 177 -12.30 39.50 -6.98
N ALA A 178 -12.28 39.48 -8.30
CA ALA A 178 -12.82 38.37 -9.08
C ALA A 178 -12.05 37.06 -8.87
N VAL A 179 -10.74 37.12 -8.68
CA VAL A 179 -9.91 35.96 -8.32
C VAL A 179 -10.30 35.40 -6.95
N LEU A 180 -10.40 36.23 -5.92
CA LEU A 180 -10.79 35.84 -4.58
C LEU A 180 -12.18 35.21 -4.52
N GLN A 181 -13.16 35.86 -5.17
CA GLN A 181 -14.52 35.33 -5.25
C GLN A 181 -14.62 34.02 -6.00
N THR A 182 -13.89 33.88 -7.12
CA THR A 182 -13.88 32.64 -7.89
C THR A 182 -13.23 31.50 -7.09
N THR A 183 -12.11 31.77 -6.42
CA THR A 183 -11.41 30.81 -5.56
C THR A 183 -12.35 30.32 -4.45
N SER A 184 -12.98 31.22 -3.71
CA SER A 184 -13.90 30.86 -2.61
C SER A 184 -15.06 30.00 -3.09
N ARG A 185 -15.65 30.34 -4.25
CA ARG A 185 -16.77 29.60 -4.83
C ARG A 185 -16.36 28.20 -5.31
N GLU A 186 -15.25 28.10 -6.01
CA GLU A 186 -14.79 26.81 -6.55
C GLU A 186 -14.30 25.87 -5.44
N LEU A 187 -13.58 26.36 -4.45
CA LEU A 187 -13.18 25.56 -3.29
C LEU A 187 -14.38 25.04 -2.52
N ARG A 188 -15.37 25.89 -2.25
CA ARG A 188 -16.60 25.46 -1.59
C ARG A 188 -17.31 24.36 -2.36
N ARG A 189 -17.38 24.49 -3.69
CA ARG A 189 -18.06 23.54 -4.56
C ARG A 189 -17.34 22.20 -4.68
N VAL A 190 -16.01 22.23 -4.88
CA VAL A 190 -15.22 21.02 -5.13
C VAL A 190 -15.01 20.18 -3.85
N LEU A 191 -14.87 20.88 -2.71
CA LEU A 191 -14.62 20.23 -1.42
C LEU A 191 -15.90 20.06 -0.58
N ASP A 192 -17.07 20.46 -1.13
CA ASP A 192 -18.37 20.40 -0.45
C ASP A 192 -18.36 21.03 0.96
N LEU A 193 -17.71 22.21 1.06
CA LEU A 193 -17.56 22.90 2.32
C LEU A 193 -18.80 23.71 2.66
N VAL A 194 -19.11 23.81 3.95
CA VAL A 194 -20.20 24.64 4.45
C VAL A 194 -19.87 26.13 4.21
N GLU A 195 -18.60 26.53 4.46
CA GLU A 195 -18.13 27.88 4.32
C GLU A 195 -16.65 27.91 3.91
N VAL A 196 -16.27 28.91 3.12
CA VAL A 196 -14.88 29.18 2.73
C VAL A 196 -14.64 30.68 2.86
N GLU A 197 -13.62 31.05 3.61
CA GLU A 197 -13.18 32.41 3.79
C GLU A 197 -11.78 32.58 3.19
N VAL A 198 -11.60 33.62 2.35
CA VAL A 198 -10.30 34.00 1.78
C VAL A 198 -10.13 35.50 1.98
N GLN A 199 -9.12 35.88 2.74
CA GLN A 199 -8.80 37.27 3.04
C GLN A 199 -7.32 37.55 2.72
N LEU A 200 -7.06 38.75 2.21
CA LEU A 200 -5.69 39.25 2.05
C LEU A 200 -5.25 39.93 3.35
N ALA A 201 -4.03 39.64 3.79
CA ALA A 201 -3.47 40.29 4.96
C ALA A 201 -3.26 41.78 4.71
N GLY A 202 -3.77 42.60 5.63
CA GLY A 202 -3.52 44.06 5.62
C GLY A 202 -2.06 44.38 5.99
N PRO A 203 -1.63 45.65 5.73
CA PRO A 203 -0.25 46.04 5.94
C PRO A 203 0.27 45.82 7.37
N ASP A 204 -0.60 45.90 8.36
CA ASP A 204 -0.23 45.71 9.76
C ASP A 204 0.06 44.22 10.10
N LEU A 205 -0.71 43.30 9.50
CA LEU A 205 -0.50 41.86 9.64
C LEU A 205 0.73 41.38 8.86
N LEU A 206 1.00 41.96 7.68
CA LEU A 206 2.19 41.66 6.88
C LEU A 206 3.47 42.11 7.59
N LYS A 207 3.47 43.27 8.23
CA LYS A 207 4.60 43.74 9.04
C LYS A 207 4.85 42.84 10.26
N ALA A 208 3.80 42.39 10.94
CA ALA A 208 3.94 41.50 12.09
C ALA A 208 4.48 40.11 11.70
N ALA A 209 4.22 39.65 10.47
CA ALA A 209 4.77 38.39 9.95
C ALA A 209 6.25 38.52 9.58
N ASP A 210 6.69 39.66 9.03
CA ASP A 210 8.10 39.93 8.70
C ASP A 210 8.96 40.04 9.98
N ASP A 211 8.45 40.66 11.02
CA ASP A 211 9.16 40.81 12.31
C ASP A 211 9.36 39.45 13.03
N GLN A 212 8.58 38.43 12.72
CA GLN A 212 8.75 37.09 13.29
C GLN A 212 9.78 36.23 12.53
N THR A 213 10.11 36.56 11.29
CA THR A 213 11.09 35.83 10.48
C THR A 213 12.53 36.33 10.70
N ASP A 214 12.74 37.51 11.29
CA ASP A 214 14.05 38.12 11.49
C ASP A 214 14.66 37.91 12.91
N ASP A 215 14.04 37.05 13.76
CA ASP A 215 14.61 36.62 15.05
C ASP A 215 15.24 35.22 14.96
N PRO A 216 16.54 35.10 14.69
CA PRO A 216 17.24 33.82 14.59
C PRO A 216 17.43 33.12 15.95
N SER A 217 16.89 33.68 17.06
CA SER A 217 17.08 33.15 18.41
C SER A 217 16.01 32.15 18.88
N LYS A 218 14.98 31.85 18.04
CA LYS A 218 13.87 30.93 18.42
C LYS A 218 13.91 29.54 17.78
N VAL A 219 14.97 29.19 17.07
CA VAL A 219 15.19 27.81 16.57
C VAL A 219 16.15 27.10 17.50
N SER A 220 15.76 26.92 18.77
CA SER A 220 16.41 25.93 19.63
C SER A 220 15.40 25.48 20.69
N HIS A 221 15.16 24.18 20.75
CA HIS A 221 14.37 23.41 21.72
C HIS A 221 12.85 23.28 21.45
N ALA A 222 12.48 22.25 20.67
CA ALA A 222 11.47 21.26 21.06
C ALA A 222 11.70 19.97 20.23
#